data_2f634e6256908b1e523bc7b7d823f965
#
_entry.id   2f634e6256908b1e523bc7b7d823f965
#
_cell.length_a   1.000
_cell.length_b   1.000
_cell.length_c   1.000
_cell.angle_alpha   90.00
_cell.angle_beta   90.00
_cell.angle_gamma   90.00
#
_symmetry.space_group_name_H-M   'P 1'
#
loop_
_entity.id
_entity.type
_entity.pdbx_description
1 polymer ?
#
loop_
_entity_poly.entity_id
_entity_poly.type
_entity_poly.pdbx_seq_one_letter_code
_entity_poly.pdbx_strand_id
1 'polypeptide(L)'
;TLQGEWMHTYKAINAINDLDFDLVLCDLKIPATDGLGVLRHVRSVSPQTLFILMTGYASVDSAIEAFRGGAHDYILKPVVLEDVLQKVKRLLEAKSLAWEVELLRRQVNYNSESTGLIGESRAIRDILAMIAKIAPTGSNVLITGESGVGKEVVARAIHLQSPRKDKVFLPVNCSAIPETLLESQLFGYVKGAFTGAASSQEGLFQRAQGGTIFLDEIGEMPLSLQPKILRAIEDKEVLPIGSTHPARLNVRIIAATNRELQLEVGAGRFREDLFYRFNVINIRVPPLRERREDIPLLVDHLIRRHNAEMKKAYKGVANTALKLLMSLPWKGNVRELDNV
;
A
#
# COMPACT_ATOMS: atom_id res chain seq x y z
N THR A 1 -7.94 -19.09 5.52
CA THR A 1 -9.30 -19.50 5.89
C THR A 1 -10.15 -19.43 4.64
N LEU A 2 -10.85 -20.53 4.26
CA LEU A 2 -11.86 -20.54 3.20
C LEU A 2 -12.99 -19.59 3.63
N GLN A 3 -13.13 -18.44 2.98
CA GLN A 3 -14.20 -17.49 3.31
C GLN A 3 -15.55 -17.84 2.68
N GLY A 4 -15.58 -18.70 1.66
CA GLY A 4 -16.83 -19.13 1.05
C GLY A 4 -16.66 -20.09 -0.12
N GLU A 5 -17.67 -20.90 -0.36
CA GLU A 5 -17.80 -21.77 -1.51
C GLU A 5 -19.12 -21.44 -2.24
N TRP A 6 -19.04 -21.12 -3.54
CA TRP A 6 -20.21 -20.74 -4.33
C TRP A 6 -20.42 -21.69 -5.49
N MET A 7 -21.56 -22.36 -5.48
CA MET A 7 -21.97 -23.28 -6.54
C MET A 7 -22.59 -22.60 -7.77
N HIS A 8 -22.84 -21.29 -7.70
CA HIS A 8 -23.44 -20.52 -8.78
C HIS A 8 -22.62 -19.25 -9.09
N THR A 9 -22.31 -19.06 -10.36
CA THR A 9 -21.50 -17.93 -10.87
C THR A 9 -22.00 -16.56 -10.41
N TYR A 10 -23.31 -16.34 -10.38
CA TYR A 10 -23.91 -15.08 -9.95
C TYR A 10 -23.56 -14.73 -8.49
N LYS A 11 -23.59 -15.73 -7.60
CA LYS A 11 -23.24 -15.55 -6.19
C LYS A 11 -21.73 -15.27 -6.02
N ALA A 12 -20.90 -15.95 -6.82
CA ALA A 12 -19.45 -15.71 -6.81
C ALA A 12 -19.11 -14.30 -7.30
N ILE A 13 -19.74 -13.82 -8.37
CA ILE A 13 -19.55 -12.46 -8.89
C ILE A 13 -19.96 -11.41 -7.85
N ASN A 14 -21.11 -11.57 -7.19
CA ASN A 14 -21.53 -10.64 -6.14
C ASN A 14 -20.57 -10.64 -4.95
N ALA A 15 -20.11 -11.81 -4.51
CA ALA A 15 -19.13 -11.90 -3.44
C ALA A 15 -17.80 -11.22 -3.79
N ILE A 16 -17.35 -11.29 -5.05
CA ILE A 16 -16.14 -10.62 -5.55
C ILE A 16 -16.32 -9.09 -5.58
N ASN A 17 -17.54 -8.59 -5.79
CA ASN A 17 -17.83 -7.16 -5.73
C ASN A 17 -17.85 -6.62 -4.29
N ASP A 18 -18.27 -7.45 -3.33
CA ASP A 18 -18.51 -7.04 -1.94
C ASP A 18 -17.33 -7.34 -1.00
N LEU A 19 -16.44 -8.27 -1.39
CA LEU A 19 -15.35 -8.76 -0.55
C LEU A 19 -14.05 -8.83 -1.34
N ASP A 20 -12.95 -8.49 -0.67
CA ASP A 20 -11.60 -8.67 -1.20
C ASP A 20 -11.11 -10.10 -0.98
N PHE A 21 -10.67 -10.75 -2.05
CA PHE A 21 -10.09 -12.09 -2.01
C PHE A 21 -8.61 -12.06 -2.41
N ASP A 22 -7.78 -12.77 -1.65
CA ASP A 22 -6.38 -12.96 -2.03
C ASP A 22 -6.24 -13.92 -3.20
N LEU A 23 -7.12 -14.95 -3.27
CA LEU A 23 -7.09 -16.00 -4.26
C LEU A 23 -8.49 -16.54 -4.54
N VAL A 24 -8.77 -16.76 -5.81
CA VAL A 24 -9.97 -17.43 -6.31
C VAL A 24 -9.57 -18.73 -6.98
N LEU A 25 -10.18 -19.84 -6.56
CA LEU A 25 -10.16 -21.13 -7.22
C LEU A 25 -11.48 -21.32 -7.96
N CYS A 26 -11.43 -21.46 -9.28
CA CYS A 26 -12.64 -21.52 -10.10
C CYS A 26 -12.61 -22.72 -11.05
N ASP A 27 -13.72 -23.45 -11.14
CA ASP A 27 -13.88 -24.46 -12.18
C ASP A 27 -14.06 -23.78 -13.55
N LEU A 28 -13.44 -24.33 -14.58
CA LEU A 28 -13.60 -23.85 -15.95
C LEU A 28 -15.05 -24.08 -16.44
N LYS A 29 -15.67 -25.22 -16.08
CA LYS A 29 -17.03 -25.56 -16.45
C LYS A 29 -17.99 -25.37 -15.28
N ILE A 30 -18.60 -24.17 -15.20
CA ILE A 30 -19.61 -23.84 -14.20
C ILE A 30 -20.99 -23.72 -14.91
N PRO A 31 -22.09 -24.20 -14.31
CA PRO A 31 -23.42 -23.97 -14.85
C PRO A 31 -23.71 -22.48 -15.05
N ALA A 32 -24.26 -22.12 -16.19
CA ALA A 32 -24.71 -20.79 -16.60
C ALA A 32 -23.60 -19.77 -17.04
N THR A 33 -22.34 -19.99 -16.74
CA THR A 33 -21.21 -19.15 -17.24
C THR A 33 -19.93 -19.97 -17.21
N ASP A 34 -18.98 -19.73 -18.10
CA ASP A 34 -17.69 -20.38 -18.04
C ASP A 34 -16.77 -19.72 -16.99
N GLY A 35 -15.81 -20.45 -16.46
CA GLY A 35 -14.83 -19.94 -15.50
C GLY A 35 -13.97 -18.79 -16.06
N LEU A 36 -13.85 -18.66 -17.38
CA LEU A 36 -13.19 -17.54 -18.05
C LEU A 36 -13.99 -16.24 -17.93
N GLY A 37 -15.34 -16.34 -17.88
CA GLY A 37 -16.21 -15.20 -17.58
C GLY A 37 -15.98 -14.64 -16.17
N VAL A 38 -15.86 -15.53 -15.18
CA VAL A 38 -15.50 -15.14 -13.81
C VAL A 38 -14.10 -14.51 -13.77
N LEU A 39 -13.13 -15.09 -14.45
CA LEU A 39 -11.77 -14.55 -14.53
C LEU A 39 -11.76 -13.13 -15.09
N ARG A 40 -12.44 -12.88 -16.20
CA ARG A 40 -12.56 -11.54 -16.80
C ARG A 40 -13.16 -10.54 -15.83
N HIS A 41 -14.18 -10.93 -15.08
CA HIS A 41 -14.81 -10.09 -14.06
C HIS A 41 -13.84 -9.78 -12.92
N VAL A 42 -13.16 -10.78 -12.36
CA VAL A 42 -12.12 -10.57 -11.31
C VAL A 42 -11.04 -9.61 -11.79
N ARG A 43 -10.58 -9.75 -13.04
CA ARG A 43 -9.56 -8.84 -13.61
C ARG A 43 -10.03 -7.40 -13.72
N SER A 44 -11.32 -7.16 -13.94
CA SER A 44 -11.88 -5.81 -14.04
C SER A 44 -12.11 -5.15 -12.69
N VAL A 45 -12.47 -5.92 -11.66
CA VAL A 45 -12.85 -5.39 -10.33
C VAL A 45 -11.67 -5.43 -9.36
N SER A 46 -10.93 -6.54 -9.32
CA SER A 46 -9.80 -6.75 -8.40
C SER A 46 -8.61 -7.38 -9.14
N PRO A 47 -7.83 -6.59 -9.90
CA PRO A 47 -6.69 -7.09 -10.68
C PRO A 47 -5.59 -7.78 -9.86
N GLN A 48 -5.52 -7.51 -8.56
CA GLN A 48 -4.52 -8.06 -7.64
C GLN A 48 -4.89 -9.43 -7.07
N THR A 49 -6.13 -9.87 -7.25
CA THR A 49 -6.59 -11.18 -6.80
C THR A 49 -5.94 -12.29 -7.62
N LEU A 50 -5.28 -13.24 -6.96
CA LEU A 50 -4.75 -14.42 -7.63
C LEU A 50 -5.89 -15.29 -8.13
N PHE A 51 -5.74 -15.89 -9.33
CA PHE A 51 -6.78 -16.69 -9.93
C PHE A 51 -6.21 -18.02 -10.47
N ILE A 52 -6.77 -19.14 -10.01
CA ILE A 52 -6.42 -20.48 -10.45
C ILE A 52 -7.67 -21.13 -11.06
N LEU A 53 -7.54 -21.61 -12.28
CA LEU A 53 -8.62 -22.38 -12.96
C LEU A 53 -8.47 -23.87 -12.70
N MET A 54 -9.58 -24.55 -12.44
CA MET A 54 -9.66 -26.02 -12.37
C MET A 54 -10.31 -26.56 -13.63
N THR A 55 -9.76 -27.61 -14.24
CA THR A 55 -10.30 -28.21 -15.46
C THR A 55 -10.18 -29.73 -15.47
N GLY A 56 -11.21 -30.41 -15.99
CA GLY A 56 -11.16 -31.86 -16.23
C GLY A 56 -10.55 -32.27 -17.58
N TYR A 57 -10.30 -31.30 -18.47
CA TYR A 57 -9.73 -31.53 -19.79
C TYR A 57 -8.51 -30.64 -20.01
N ALA A 58 -7.35 -31.28 -20.09
CA ALA A 58 -6.10 -30.58 -20.47
C ALA A 58 -6.03 -30.50 -21.99
N SER A 59 -6.64 -29.48 -22.61
CA SER A 59 -6.21 -29.08 -23.93
C SER A 59 -5.19 -27.94 -23.81
N VAL A 60 -4.16 -27.96 -24.61
CA VAL A 60 -3.14 -26.87 -24.66
C VAL A 60 -3.84 -25.54 -24.95
N ASP A 61 -4.88 -25.55 -25.78
CA ASP A 61 -5.62 -24.36 -26.17
C ASP A 61 -6.38 -23.73 -24.99
N SER A 62 -7.03 -24.52 -24.14
CA SER A 62 -7.75 -23.98 -22.96
C SER A 62 -6.81 -23.42 -21.89
N ALA A 63 -5.61 -24.00 -21.72
CA ALA A 63 -4.60 -23.45 -20.83
C ALA A 63 -4.05 -22.10 -21.36
N ILE A 64 -3.77 -22.03 -22.66
CA ILE A 64 -3.30 -20.77 -23.29
C ILE A 64 -4.36 -19.67 -23.17
N GLU A 65 -5.63 -19.99 -23.39
CA GLU A 65 -6.72 -19.01 -23.24
C GLU A 65 -6.87 -18.53 -21.80
N ALA A 66 -6.74 -19.41 -20.81
CA ALA A 66 -6.76 -19.07 -19.40
C ALA A 66 -5.62 -18.10 -19.04
N PHE A 67 -4.39 -18.39 -19.46
CA PHE A 67 -3.25 -17.50 -19.20
C PHE A 67 -3.36 -16.16 -19.93
N ARG A 68 -3.85 -16.13 -21.17
CA ARG A 68 -4.13 -14.89 -21.89
C ARG A 68 -5.22 -14.06 -21.22
N GLY A 69 -6.19 -14.73 -20.59
CA GLY A 69 -7.25 -14.09 -19.78
C GLY A 69 -6.75 -13.56 -18.43
N GLY A 70 -5.50 -13.85 -18.05
CA GLY A 70 -4.89 -13.40 -16.80
C GLY A 70 -4.99 -14.39 -15.63
N ALA A 71 -5.27 -15.68 -15.86
CA ALA A 71 -5.14 -16.71 -14.84
C ALA A 71 -3.65 -16.86 -14.43
N HIS A 72 -3.40 -17.08 -13.16
CA HIS A 72 -2.04 -17.25 -12.63
C HIS A 72 -1.55 -18.70 -12.70
N ASP A 73 -2.48 -19.66 -12.62
CA ASP A 73 -2.19 -21.09 -12.75
C ASP A 73 -3.47 -21.84 -13.09
N TYR A 74 -3.33 -23.15 -13.36
CA TYR A 74 -4.46 -24.07 -13.54
C TYR A 74 -4.19 -25.39 -12.81
N ILE A 75 -5.27 -26.12 -12.49
CA ILE A 75 -5.23 -27.41 -11.81
C ILE A 75 -6.05 -28.42 -12.62
N LEU A 76 -5.47 -29.59 -12.85
CA LEU A 76 -6.15 -30.69 -13.52
C LEU A 76 -7.00 -31.49 -12.53
N LYS A 77 -8.21 -31.86 -12.93
CA LYS A 77 -9.03 -32.84 -12.20
C LYS A 77 -8.62 -34.27 -12.59
N PRO A 78 -8.55 -35.22 -11.63
CA PRO A 78 -8.94 -35.13 -10.25
C PRO A 78 -7.97 -34.27 -9.43
N VAL A 79 -8.52 -33.40 -8.56
CA VAL A 79 -7.77 -32.45 -7.76
C VAL A 79 -7.03 -33.18 -6.63
N VAL A 80 -5.71 -33.09 -6.62
CA VAL A 80 -4.86 -33.55 -5.52
C VAL A 80 -4.60 -32.39 -4.57
N LEU A 81 -4.97 -32.53 -3.31
CA LEU A 81 -4.89 -31.44 -2.33
C LEU A 81 -3.48 -30.88 -2.17
N GLU A 82 -2.48 -31.77 -2.22
CA GLU A 82 -1.07 -31.38 -2.11
C GLU A 82 -0.62 -30.47 -3.25
N ASP A 83 -1.05 -30.76 -4.50
CA ASP A 83 -0.77 -29.91 -5.67
C ASP A 83 -1.41 -28.54 -5.55
N VAL A 84 -2.65 -28.49 -5.06
CA VAL A 84 -3.36 -27.21 -4.81
C VAL A 84 -2.59 -26.38 -3.80
N LEU A 85 -2.24 -26.97 -2.66
CA LEU A 85 -1.51 -26.28 -1.58
C LEU A 85 -0.15 -25.77 -2.06
N GLN A 86 0.56 -26.56 -2.85
CA GLN A 86 1.86 -26.17 -3.40
C GLN A 86 1.73 -24.99 -4.37
N LYS A 87 0.74 -25.01 -5.27
CA LYS A 87 0.48 -23.92 -6.23
C LYS A 87 0.05 -22.63 -5.52
N VAL A 88 -0.88 -22.74 -4.58
CA VAL A 88 -1.36 -21.60 -3.77
C VAL A 88 -0.18 -20.97 -3.02
N LYS A 89 0.62 -21.78 -2.34
CA LYS A 89 1.80 -21.33 -1.60
C LYS A 89 2.78 -20.58 -2.51
N ARG A 90 3.13 -21.17 -3.65
CA ARG A 90 4.04 -20.57 -4.64
C ARG A 90 3.52 -19.21 -5.14
N LEU A 91 2.23 -19.09 -5.43
CA LEU A 91 1.64 -17.85 -5.92
C LEU A 91 1.60 -16.77 -4.84
N LEU A 92 1.29 -17.13 -3.60
CA LEU A 92 1.31 -16.17 -2.48
C LEU A 92 2.72 -15.70 -2.16
N GLU A 93 3.72 -16.59 -2.20
CA GLU A 93 5.14 -16.24 -2.04
C GLU A 93 5.61 -15.31 -3.18
N ALA A 94 5.23 -15.59 -4.42
CA ALA A 94 5.56 -14.75 -5.57
C ALA A 94 4.91 -13.35 -5.46
N LYS A 95 3.65 -13.26 -4.98
CA LYS A 95 2.97 -11.99 -4.70
C LYS A 95 3.70 -11.19 -3.63
N SER A 96 4.12 -11.85 -2.54
CA SER A 96 4.89 -11.22 -1.46
C SER A 96 6.26 -10.73 -1.95
N LEU A 97 6.98 -11.54 -2.74
CA LEU A 97 8.29 -11.17 -3.28
C LEU A 97 8.19 -10.03 -4.31
N ALA A 98 7.17 -10.05 -5.18
CA ALA A 98 6.93 -8.96 -6.13
C ALA A 98 6.67 -7.63 -5.41
N TRP A 99 5.90 -7.66 -4.32
CA TRP A 99 5.66 -6.51 -3.47
C TRP A 99 6.96 -6.02 -2.79
N GLU A 100 7.80 -6.94 -2.30
CA GLU A 100 9.11 -6.61 -1.71
C GLU A 100 10.07 -5.97 -2.74
N VAL A 101 10.12 -6.50 -3.95
CA VAL A 101 10.90 -5.91 -5.06
C VAL A 101 10.40 -4.51 -5.42
N GLU A 102 9.08 -4.29 -5.44
CA GLU A 102 8.50 -2.98 -5.68
C GLU A 102 8.85 -1.98 -4.58
N LEU A 103 8.81 -2.41 -3.31
CA LEU A 103 9.28 -1.63 -2.17
C LEU A 103 10.75 -1.22 -2.32
N LEU A 104 11.62 -2.17 -2.66
CA LEU A 104 13.04 -1.93 -2.87
C LEU A 104 13.30 -1.00 -4.07
N ARG A 105 12.57 -1.16 -5.18
CA ARG A 105 12.64 -0.26 -6.34
C ARG A 105 12.22 1.16 -5.99
N ARG A 106 11.16 1.33 -5.20
CA ARG A 106 10.75 2.65 -4.71
C ARG A 106 11.84 3.30 -3.84
N GLN A 107 12.56 2.52 -3.04
CA GLN A 107 13.69 3.01 -2.25
C GLN A 107 14.87 3.50 -3.13
N VAL A 108 15.21 2.78 -4.19
CA VAL A 108 16.34 3.10 -5.07
C VAL A 108 16.07 4.31 -5.96
N ASN A 109 14.87 4.43 -6.52
CA ASN A 109 14.53 5.53 -7.44
C ASN A 109 14.38 6.90 -6.77
N TYR A 110 14.18 6.95 -5.45
CA TYR A 110 13.96 8.20 -4.71
C TYR A 110 15.21 8.80 -4.05
N ASN A 111 16.34 8.10 -4.05
CA ASN A 111 17.58 8.61 -3.44
C ASN A 111 18.28 9.71 -4.24
N SER A 112 17.76 10.09 -5.41
CA SER A 112 18.45 11.03 -6.32
C SER A 112 17.87 12.43 -6.43
N GLU A 113 16.71 12.73 -5.81
CA GLU A 113 16.15 14.08 -5.89
C GLU A 113 15.87 14.70 -4.51
N SER A 114 16.25 15.97 -4.36
CA SER A 114 15.94 16.86 -3.23
C SER A 114 14.51 16.67 -2.73
N THR A 115 14.25 16.94 -1.46
CA THR A 115 13.01 16.78 -0.66
C THR A 115 11.64 16.63 -1.36
N GLY A 116 11.56 16.81 -2.67
CA GLY A 116 10.41 16.54 -3.56
C GLY A 116 9.14 17.35 -3.29
N LEU A 117 9.09 18.11 -2.20
CA LEU A 117 7.93 18.93 -1.85
C LEU A 117 7.97 20.25 -2.64
N ILE A 118 7.09 20.34 -3.64
CA ILE A 118 7.04 21.46 -4.59
C ILE A 118 5.87 22.36 -4.24
N GLY A 119 6.13 23.66 -4.20
CA GLY A 119 5.15 24.69 -3.97
C GLY A 119 5.75 25.91 -3.27
N GLU A 120 5.16 27.07 -3.51
CA GLU A 120 5.51 28.37 -2.91
C GLU A 120 4.33 28.98 -2.15
N SER A 121 3.20 28.28 -2.08
CA SER A 121 2.05 28.73 -1.29
C SER A 121 2.44 28.87 0.18
N ARG A 122 1.74 29.75 0.88
CA ARG A 122 1.95 29.94 2.32
C ARG A 122 1.86 28.62 3.07
N ALA A 123 0.86 27.80 2.73
CA ALA A 123 0.65 26.51 3.38
C ALA A 123 1.85 25.55 3.20
N ILE A 124 2.45 25.48 2.00
CA ILE A 124 3.63 24.64 1.76
C ILE A 124 4.85 25.21 2.46
N ARG A 125 5.04 26.52 2.48
CA ARG A 125 6.12 27.15 3.24
C ARG A 125 6.01 26.88 4.75
N ASP A 126 4.80 26.95 5.31
CA ASP A 126 4.57 26.64 6.72
C ASP A 126 4.88 25.16 7.02
N ILE A 127 4.51 24.23 6.12
CA ILE A 127 4.88 22.81 6.23
C ILE A 127 6.39 22.62 6.18
N LEU A 128 7.10 23.26 5.25
CA LEU A 128 8.56 23.18 5.15
C LEU A 128 9.24 23.72 6.42
N ALA A 129 8.77 24.84 6.97
CA ALA A 129 9.26 25.39 8.22
C ALA A 129 9.00 24.44 9.40
N MET A 130 7.86 23.76 9.43
CA MET A 130 7.55 22.75 10.45
C MET A 130 8.46 21.53 10.28
N ILE A 131 8.65 21.02 9.06
CA ILE A 131 9.57 19.91 8.78
C ILE A 131 10.97 20.22 9.30
N ALA A 132 11.51 21.40 9.02
CA ALA A 132 12.83 21.80 9.49
C ALA A 132 12.96 21.77 11.03
N LYS A 133 11.89 22.11 11.76
CA LYS A 133 11.88 22.07 13.24
C LYS A 133 11.78 20.66 13.80
N ILE A 134 10.99 19.77 13.16
CA ILE A 134 10.67 18.44 13.70
C ILE A 134 11.59 17.34 13.17
N ALA A 135 12.22 17.52 12.02
CA ALA A 135 13.08 16.51 11.43
C ALA A 135 14.25 16.10 12.34
N PRO A 136 14.95 17.03 13.05
CA PRO A 136 16.00 16.66 13.99
C PRO A 136 15.50 15.91 15.21
N THR A 137 14.22 16.00 15.56
CA THR A 137 13.64 15.30 16.72
C THR A 137 13.37 13.84 16.38
N GLY A 138 13.35 12.97 17.38
CA GLY A 138 12.90 11.56 17.22
C GLY A 138 11.39 11.38 17.34
N SER A 139 10.64 12.47 17.43
CA SER A 139 9.19 12.42 17.70
C SER A 139 8.41 11.76 16.57
N ASN A 140 7.33 11.07 16.95
CA ASN A 140 6.35 10.56 15.99
C ASN A 140 5.59 11.72 15.34
N VAL A 141 5.23 11.54 14.08
CA VAL A 141 4.52 12.56 13.30
C VAL A 141 3.30 11.91 12.65
N LEU A 142 2.16 12.56 12.77
CA LEU A 142 0.94 12.24 12.05
C LEU A 142 0.77 13.23 10.88
N ILE A 143 0.62 12.72 9.67
CA ILE A 143 0.37 13.52 8.48
C ILE A 143 -1.07 13.29 8.05
N THR A 144 -1.87 14.34 8.05
CA THR A 144 -3.28 14.28 7.66
C THR A 144 -3.55 15.03 6.35
N GLY A 145 -4.49 14.55 5.56
CA GLY A 145 -4.88 15.18 4.30
C GLY A 145 -5.50 14.18 3.33
N GLU A 146 -6.19 14.72 2.34
CA GLU A 146 -6.88 13.93 1.32
C GLU A 146 -5.94 12.98 0.56
N SER A 147 -6.53 12.00 -0.15
CA SER A 147 -5.75 11.13 -1.03
C SER A 147 -5.09 11.95 -2.15
N GLY A 148 -3.85 11.63 -2.49
CA GLY A 148 -3.13 12.27 -3.60
C GLY A 148 -2.54 13.65 -3.30
N VAL A 149 -2.61 14.18 -2.06
CA VAL A 149 -2.04 15.50 -1.71
C VAL A 149 -0.52 15.53 -1.58
N GLY A 150 0.12 14.34 -1.46
CA GLY A 150 1.58 14.21 -1.29
C GLY A 150 2.02 13.91 0.15
N LYS A 151 1.22 13.20 0.96
CA LYS A 151 1.58 12.82 2.35
C LYS A 151 2.91 12.06 2.43
N GLU A 152 3.18 11.14 1.50
CA GLU A 152 4.45 10.40 1.43
C GLU A 152 5.64 11.33 1.15
N VAL A 153 5.47 12.33 0.28
CA VAL A 153 6.52 13.32 -0.02
C VAL A 153 6.90 14.11 1.23
N VAL A 154 5.92 14.50 2.04
CA VAL A 154 6.15 15.15 3.34
C VAL A 154 6.89 14.23 4.30
N ALA A 155 6.50 12.95 4.40
CA ALA A 155 7.18 11.97 5.26
C ALA A 155 8.64 11.77 4.84
N ARG A 156 8.93 11.69 3.54
CA ARG A 156 10.31 11.62 3.00
C ARG A 156 11.11 12.87 3.31
N ALA A 157 10.51 14.05 3.15
CA ALA A 157 11.16 15.31 3.46
C ALA A 157 11.58 15.37 4.95
N ILE A 158 10.73 14.88 5.86
CA ILE A 158 11.07 14.74 7.29
C ILE A 158 12.25 13.79 7.49
N HIS A 159 12.25 12.64 6.82
CA HIS A 159 13.33 11.65 6.92
C HIS A 159 14.64 12.22 6.41
N LEU A 160 14.66 12.82 5.21
CA LEU A 160 15.85 13.35 4.55
C LEU A 160 16.49 14.51 5.32
N GLN A 161 15.72 15.27 6.10
CA GLN A 161 16.23 16.34 6.97
C GLN A 161 16.53 15.86 8.40
N SER A 162 16.35 14.56 8.69
CA SER A 162 16.59 14.00 10.02
C SER A 162 18.03 13.47 10.18
N PRO A 163 18.49 13.19 11.42
CA PRO A 163 19.75 12.49 11.67
C PRO A 163 19.79 11.06 11.08
N ARG A 164 18.64 10.53 10.60
CA ARG A 164 18.50 9.20 9.99
C ARG A 164 18.46 9.25 8.46
N LYS A 165 18.80 10.37 7.83
CA LYS A 165 18.71 10.60 6.37
C LYS A 165 19.44 9.54 5.52
N ASP A 166 20.55 9.00 6.03
CA ASP A 166 21.37 7.97 5.36
C ASP A 166 20.94 6.53 5.74
N LYS A 167 19.85 6.39 6.51
CA LYS A 167 19.30 5.12 6.93
C LYS A 167 18.06 4.76 6.09
N VAL A 168 17.54 3.54 6.30
CA VAL A 168 16.38 3.06 5.58
C VAL A 168 15.15 3.94 5.85
N PHE A 169 14.46 4.35 4.78
CA PHE A 169 13.09 4.85 4.82
C PHE A 169 12.17 3.78 4.25
N LEU A 170 11.32 3.20 5.07
CA LEU A 170 10.48 2.07 4.71
C LEU A 170 9.00 2.49 4.65
N PRO A 171 8.44 2.77 3.46
CA PRO A 171 7.03 3.08 3.32
C PRO A 171 6.18 1.79 3.32
N VAL A 172 5.09 1.82 4.09
CA VAL A 172 4.12 0.73 4.22
C VAL A 172 2.73 1.31 4.06
N ASN A 173 2.00 0.88 3.05
CA ASN A 173 0.60 1.25 2.91
C ASN A 173 -0.28 0.18 3.57
N CYS A 174 -0.96 0.56 4.66
CA CYS A 174 -1.76 -0.38 5.46
C CYS A 174 -3.02 -0.86 4.72
N SER A 175 -3.53 -0.10 3.74
CA SER A 175 -4.70 -0.51 2.94
C SER A 175 -4.35 -1.42 1.77
N ALA A 176 -3.09 -1.45 1.33
CA ALA A 176 -2.66 -2.24 0.19
C ALA A 176 -2.34 -3.70 0.53
N ILE A 177 -2.25 -4.03 1.82
CA ILE A 177 -1.88 -5.35 2.31
C ILE A 177 -3.12 -6.00 2.94
N PRO A 178 -3.51 -7.21 2.51
CA PRO A 178 -4.59 -7.95 3.16
C PRO A 178 -4.35 -8.09 4.67
N GLU A 179 -5.40 -7.97 5.48
CA GLU A 179 -5.33 -8.04 6.94
C GLU A 179 -4.56 -9.26 7.44
N THR A 180 -4.81 -10.42 6.83
CA THR A 180 -4.17 -11.70 7.17
C THR A 180 -2.65 -11.72 6.98
N LEU A 181 -2.15 -10.88 6.08
CA LEU A 181 -0.72 -10.77 5.78
C LEU A 181 -0.08 -9.55 6.46
N LEU A 182 -0.85 -8.51 6.76
CA LEU A 182 -0.33 -7.26 7.32
C LEU A 182 0.40 -7.52 8.65
N GLU A 183 -0.15 -8.37 9.51
CA GLU A 183 0.47 -8.73 10.77
C GLU A 183 1.82 -9.39 10.58
N SER A 184 1.89 -10.43 9.77
CA SER A 184 3.11 -11.19 9.51
C SER A 184 4.19 -10.34 8.80
N GLN A 185 3.77 -9.41 7.95
CA GLN A 185 4.71 -8.50 7.30
C GLN A 185 5.25 -7.44 8.27
N LEU A 186 4.39 -6.81 9.08
CA LEU A 186 4.82 -5.77 10.00
C LEU A 186 5.73 -6.31 11.10
N PHE A 187 5.34 -7.43 11.74
CA PHE A 187 5.98 -7.93 12.95
C PHE A 187 6.89 -9.13 12.71
N GLY A 188 6.77 -9.80 11.55
CA GLY A 188 7.49 -11.03 11.26
C GLY A 188 6.93 -12.25 11.99
N TYR A 189 7.54 -13.40 11.77
CA TYR A 189 7.13 -14.65 12.39
C TYR A 189 8.30 -15.62 12.55
N VAL A 190 8.19 -16.52 13.51
CA VAL A 190 9.14 -17.63 13.70
C VAL A 190 8.64 -18.87 12.98
N LYS A 191 9.56 -19.79 12.66
CA LYS A 191 9.24 -21.08 12.06
C LYS A 191 8.18 -21.81 12.89
N GLY A 192 7.12 -22.30 12.24
CA GLY A 192 6.03 -23.02 12.89
C GLY A 192 4.93 -22.13 13.51
N ALA A 193 5.00 -20.83 13.35
CA ALA A 193 4.00 -19.88 13.89
C ALA A 193 2.58 -20.10 13.36
N PHE A 194 2.47 -20.60 12.12
CA PHE A 194 1.20 -20.95 11.46
C PHE A 194 1.43 -22.00 10.38
N THR A 195 0.37 -22.59 9.85
CA THR A 195 0.44 -23.58 8.76
C THR A 195 1.04 -22.92 7.50
N GLY A 196 2.29 -23.32 7.17
CA GLY A 196 3.05 -22.75 6.06
C GLY A 196 4.28 -21.92 6.47
N ALA A 197 4.49 -21.64 7.75
CA ALA A 197 5.69 -20.98 8.27
C ALA A 197 6.90 -21.94 8.27
N ALA A 198 7.44 -22.24 7.10
CA ALA A 198 8.57 -23.18 6.93
C ALA A 198 9.91 -22.63 7.45
N SER A 199 10.06 -21.30 7.47
CA SER A 199 11.23 -20.57 7.98
C SER A 199 10.77 -19.38 8.82
N SER A 200 11.68 -18.81 9.61
CA SER A 200 11.43 -17.52 10.29
C SER A 200 11.63 -16.37 9.29
N GLN A 201 10.84 -15.31 9.45
CA GLN A 201 10.96 -14.09 8.63
C GLN A 201 10.91 -12.83 9.51
N GLU A 202 11.86 -11.94 9.29
CA GLU A 202 11.89 -10.64 9.97
C GLU A 202 10.78 -9.72 9.44
N GLY A 203 10.12 -9.02 10.39
CA GLY A 203 9.10 -8.03 10.07
C GLY A 203 9.67 -6.71 9.59
N LEU A 204 8.82 -5.89 8.96
CA LEU A 204 9.17 -4.57 8.44
C LEU A 204 9.69 -3.62 9.53
N PHE A 205 9.18 -3.72 10.77
CA PHE A 205 9.72 -2.96 11.89
C PHE A 205 11.19 -3.29 12.18
N GLN A 206 11.56 -4.58 12.16
CA GLN A 206 12.94 -5.00 12.36
C GLN A 206 13.83 -4.59 11.19
N ARG A 207 13.34 -4.70 9.96
CA ARG A 207 14.04 -4.27 8.74
C ARG A 207 14.24 -2.75 8.67
N ALA A 208 13.38 -1.96 9.33
CA ALA A 208 13.54 -0.51 9.45
C ALA A 208 14.51 -0.09 10.57
N GLN A 209 15.20 -1.02 11.21
CA GLN A 209 16.10 -0.76 12.34
C GLN A 209 17.12 0.33 12.05
N GLY A 210 17.24 1.28 12.94
CA GLY A 210 18.08 2.49 12.80
C GLY A 210 17.50 3.57 11.88
N GLY A 211 16.45 3.25 11.10
CA GLY A 211 15.84 4.09 10.08
C GLY A 211 14.49 4.69 10.48
N THR A 212 13.63 4.84 9.48
CA THR A 212 12.26 5.39 9.61
C THR A 212 11.28 4.46 8.92
N ILE A 213 10.19 4.10 9.60
CA ILE A 213 9.04 3.46 8.99
C ILE A 213 7.93 4.50 8.75
N PHE A 214 7.37 4.50 7.56
CA PHE A 214 6.24 5.35 7.20
C PHE A 214 5.00 4.47 7.00
N LEU A 215 4.01 4.64 7.88
CA LEU A 215 2.73 3.92 7.85
C LEU A 215 1.69 4.78 7.16
N ASP A 216 1.43 4.53 5.89
CA ASP A 216 0.38 5.23 5.14
C ASP A 216 -0.98 4.57 5.36
N GLU A 217 -2.03 5.38 5.33
CA GLU A 217 -3.42 5.00 5.57
C GLU A 217 -3.60 4.23 6.89
N ILE A 218 -3.01 4.79 7.99
CA ILE A 218 -3.08 4.17 9.32
C ILE A 218 -4.52 4.01 9.83
N GLY A 219 -5.45 4.85 9.36
CA GLY A 219 -6.87 4.75 9.69
C GLY A 219 -7.57 3.50 9.14
N GLU A 220 -6.93 2.78 8.21
CA GLU A 220 -7.41 1.50 7.66
C GLU A 220 -6.86 0.29 8.45
N MET A 221 -6.02 0.52 9.47
CA MET A 221 -5.41 -0.56 10.22
C MET A 221 -6.45 -1.32 11.05
N PRO A 222 -6.50 -2.67 10.93
CA PRO A 222 -7.40 -3.51 11.73
C PRO A 222 -7.23 -3.27 13.23
N LEU A 223 -8.34 -3.26 13.97
CA LEU A 223 -8.33 -3.10 15.42
C LEU A 223 -7.46 -4.11 16.15
N SER A 224 -7.38 -5.34 15.61
CA SER A 224 -6.55 -6.43 16.14
C SER A 224 -5.05 -6.10 16.16
N LEU A 225 -4.57 -5.25 15.23
CA LEU A 225 -3.17 -4.89 15.08
C LEU A 225 -2.78 -3.62 15.84
N GLN A 226 -3.74 -2.75 16.12
CA GLN A 226 -3.49 -1.47 16.78
C GLN A 226 -2.78 -1.59 18.15
N PRO A 227 -3.08 -2.58 19.02
CA PRO A 227 -2.33 -2.79 20.26
C PRO A 227 -0.86 -3.15 20.04
N LYS A 228 -0.55 -3.86 18.94
CA LYS A 228 0.83 -4.23 18.60
C LYS A 228 1.63 -3.04 18.09
N ILE A 229 1.00 -2.16 17.32
CA ILE A 229 1.59 -0.87 16.95
C ILE A 229 1.83 0.01 18.15
N LEU A 230 0.88 0.06 19.08
CA LEU A 230 1.04 0.84 20.32
C LEU A 230 2.30 0.39 21.09
N ARG A 231 2.50 -0.92 21.26
CA ARG A 231 3.73 -1.47 21.86
C ARG A 231 5.00 -1.07 21.09
N ALA A 232 4.97 -1.14 19.75
CA ALA A 232 6.10 -0.70 18.94
C ALA A 232 6.45 0.78 19.17
N ILE A 233 5.44 1.62 19.44
CA ILE A 233 5.63 3.05 19.71
C ILE A 233 6.14 3.30 21.13
N GLU A 234 5.52 2.67 22.13
CA GLU A 234 5.75 2.92 23.57
C GLU A 234 6.96 2.17 24.09
N ASP A 235 6.91 0.84 23.96
CA ASP A 235 7.91 -0.06 24.56
C ASP A 235 9.17 -0.14 23.68
N LYS A 236 9.08 0.35 22.42
CA LYS A 236 10.14 0.18 21.42
C LYS A 236 10.49 -1.30 21.22
N GLU A 237 9.47 -2.13 21.20
CA GLU A 237 9.60 -3.58 21.02
C GLU A 237 8.48 -4.11 20.11
N VAL A 238 8.81 -5.16 19.37
CA VAL A 238 7.83 -5.94 18.61
C VAL A 238 7.94 -7.41 18.98
N LEU A 239 6.82 -8.10 18.96
CA LEU A 239 6.75 -9.52 19.20
C LEU A 239 6.42 -10.24 17.88
N PRO A 240 7.37 -10.98 17.26
CA PRO A 240 7.10 -11.77 16.08
C PRO A 240 6.03 -12.83 16.34
N ILE A 241 5.22 -13.17 15.35
CA ILE A 241 4.16 -14.17 15.49
C ILE A 241 4.78 -15.52 15.86
N GLY A 242 4.22 -16.16 16.89
CA GLY A 242 4.72 -17.44 17.42
C GLY A 242 5.96 -17.32 18.31
N SER A 243 6.53 -16.13 18.49
CA SER A 243 7.65 -15.89 19.40
C SER A 243 7.18 -15.52 20.82
N THR A 244 7.95 -15.91 21.82
CA THR A 244 7.81 -15.45 23.22
C THR A 244 8.81 -14.35 23.57
N HIS A 245 9.75 -14.05 22.68
CA HIS A 245 10.82 -13.08 22.92
C HIS A 245 10.58 -11.83 22.08
N PRO A 246 10.40 -10.65 22.71
CA PRO A 246 10.28 -9.40 21.98
C PRO A 246 11.61 -8.98 21.37
N ALA A 247 11.56 -8.34 20.20
CA ALA A 247 12.69 -7.73 19.54
C ALA A 247 12.67 -6.21 19.77
N ARG A 248 13.80 -5.66 20.24
CA ARG A 248 13.94 -4.21 20.50
C ARG A 248 14.01 -3.43 19.20
N LEU A 249 13.36 -2.26 19.18
CA LEU A 249 13.28 -1.37 18.06
C LEU A 249 13.99 -0.05 18.30
N ASN A 250 14.78 0.39 17.32
CA ASN A 250 15.27 1.75 17.20
C ASN A 250 14.79 2.33 15.87
N VAL A 251 13.47 2.57 15.77
CA VAL A 251 12.83 3.02 14.53
C VAL A 251 12.05 4.30 14.80
N ARG A 252 12.19 5.30 13.91
CA ARG A 252 11.31 6.47 13.90
C ARG A 252 10.04 6.10 13.17
N ILE A 253 8.87 6.45 13.71
CA ILE A 253 7.58 6.16 13.10
C ILE A 253 6.95 7.47 12.62
N ILE A 254 6.55 7.49 11.34
CA ILE A 254 5.74 8.56 10.74
C ILE A 254 4.47 7.87 10.22
N ALA A 255 3.31 8.41 10.57
CA ALA A 255 2.02 7.87 10.13
C ALA A 255 1.29 8.88 9.24
N ALA A 256 0.49 8.39 8.30
CA ALA A 256 -0.38 9.23 7.50
C ALA A 256 -1.78 8.64 7.36
N THR A 257 -2.75 9.51 7.17
CA THR A 257 -4.15 9.10 6.95
C THR A 257 -4.93 10.17 6.18
N ASN A 258 -5.93 9.75 5.44
CA ASN A 258 -6.96 10.59 4.85
C ASN A 258 -8.24 10.64 5.71
N ARG A 259 -8.35 9.79 6.74
CA ARG A 259 -9.51 9.73 7.65
C ARG A 259 -9.35 10.70 8.81
N GLU A 260 -10.48 11.16 9.34
CA GLU A 260 -10.56 11.89 10.61
C GLU A 260 -10.47 10.88 11.77
N LEU A 261 -9.25 10.66 12.32
CA LEU A 261 -9.04 9.62 13.34
C LEU A 261 -9.90 9.82 14.59
N GLN A 262 -10.26 11.06 14.95
CA GLN A 262 -11.15 11.32 16.09
C GLN A 262 -12.55 10.72 15.87
N LEU A 263 -13.07 10.80 14.63
CA LEU A 263 -14.34 10.18 14.28
C LEU A 263 -14.23 8.65 14.28
N GLU A 264 -13.09 8.11 13.83
CA GLU A 264 -12.83 6.67 13.87
C GLU A 264 -12.73 6.15 15.33
N VAL A 265 -12.15 6.94 16.25
CA VAL A 265 -12.15 6.64 17.70
C VAL A 265 -13.57 6.63 18.25
N GLY A 266 -14.36 7.66 17.97
CA GLY A 266 -15.76 7.74 18.41
C GLY A 266 -16.63 6.61 17.88
N ALA A 267 -16.29 6.07 16.70
CA ALA A 267 -16.98 4.93 16.09
C ALA A 267 -16.41 3.56 16.52
N GLY A 268 -15.41 3.50 17.38
CA GLY A 268 -14.79 2.28 17.89
C GLY A 268 -13.93 1.55 16.84
N ARG A 269 -13.55 2.18 15.73
CA ARG A 269 -12.69 1.60 14.68
C ARG A 269 -11.21 1.93 14.84
N PHE A 270 -10.88 2.91 15.70
CA PHE A 270 -9.52 3.27 16.05
C PHE A 270 -9.40 3.44 17.56
N ARG A 271 -8.28 2.99 18.15
CA ARG A 271 -8.06 3.09 19.60
C ARG A 271 -7.65 4.50 19.98
N GLU A 272 -8.22 4.99 21.06
CA GLU A 272 -7.95 6.33 21.59
C GLU A 272 -6.49 6.48 22.09
N ASP A 273 -5.95 5.45 22.75
CA ASP A 273 -4.57 5.44 23.23
C ASP A 273 -3.55 5.54 22.07
N LEU A 274 -3.78 4.79 20.99
CA LEU A 274 -2.95 4.85 19.80
C LEU A 274 -3.06 6.21 19.07
N PHE A 275 -4.26 6.79 19.01
CA PHE A 275 -4.45 8.12 18.44
C PHE A 275 -3.58 9.15 19.12
N TYR A 276 -3.57 9.22 20.47
CA TYR A 276 -2.75 10.19 21.20
C TYR A 276 -1.25 9.94 21.03
N ARG A 277 -0.81 8.71 20.83
CA ARG A 277 0.60 8.39 20.57
C ARG A 277 1.08 8.77 19.18
N PHE A 278 0.21 8.79 18.18
CA PHE A 278 0.52 9.33 16.87
C PHE A 278 0.38 10.85 16.79
N ASN A 279 -0.63 11.41 17.44
CA ASN A 279 -0.99 12.83 17.33
C ASN A 279 -0.14 13.75 18.25
N VAL A 280 1.14 13.45 18.41
CA VAL A 280 2.10 14.32 19.13
C VAL A 280 2.44 15.54 18.29
N ILE A 281 2.70 15.33 17.01
CA ILE A 281 2.92 16.39 16.02
C ILE A 281 2.04 16.07 14.82
N ASN A 282 1.12 17.00 14.49
CA ASN A 282 0.23 16.85 13.34
C ASN A 282 0.63 17.81 12.23
N ILE A 283 0.79 17.28 11.01
CA ILE A 283 1.00 18.07 9.79
C ILE A 283 -0.19 17.85 8.88
N ARG A 284 -1.02 18.88 8.71
CA ARG A 284 -2.10 18.85 7.72
C ARG A 284 -1.57 19.30 6.37
N VAL A 285 -1.67 18.43 5.36
CA VAL A 285 -1.36 18.77 3.97
C VAL A 285 -2.64 19.22 3.29
N PRO A 286 -2.71 20.49 2.82
CA PRO A 286 -3.91 21.01 2.20
C PRO A 286 -4.17 20.36 0.84
N PRO A 287 -5.43 20.20 0.43
CA PRO A 287 -5.79 19.78 -0.90
C PRO A 287 -5.36 20.79 -1.96
N LEU A 288 -5.17 20.34 -3.20
CA LEU A 288 -4.63 21.16 -4.28
C LEU A 288 -5.50 22.40 -4.59
N ARG A 289 -6.81 22.30 -4.38
CA ARG A 289 -7.77 23.44 -4.54
C ARG A 289 -7.54 24.58 -3.52
N GLU A 290 -6.89 24.32 -2.40
CA GLU A 290 -6.53 25.34 -1.37
C GLU A 290 -5.14 25.94 -1.63
N ARG A 291 -4.36 25.41 -2.61
CA ARG A 291 -3.03 25.88 -3.01
C ARG A 291 -2.88 25.97 -4.54
N ARG A 292 -3.85 26.55 -5.21
CA ARG A 292 -3.91 26.65 -6.68
C ARG A 292 -2.69 27.36 -7.28
N GLU A 293 -2.07 28.25 -6.52
CA GLU A 293 -0.83 28.95 -6.88
C GLU A 293 0.37 28.02 -7.06
N ASP A 294 0.34 26.80 -6.50
CA ASP A 294 1.38 25.80 -6.67
C ASP A 294 1.20 24.98 -7.97
N ILE A 295 0.02 25.02 -8.61
CA ILE A 295 -0.26 24.21 -9.82
C ILE A 295 0.74 24.47 -10.93
N PRO A 296 1.12 25.70 -11.28
CA PRO A 296 2.11 25.93 -12.33
C PRO A 296 3.46 25.25 -12.06
N LEU A 297 3.96 25.33 -10.82
CA LEU A 297 5.22 24.70 -10.42
C LEU A 297 5.13 23.18 -10.44
N LEU A 298 4.00 22.63 -9.99
CA LEU A 298 3.74 21.18 -10.04
C LEU A 298 3.69 20.69 -11.48
N VAL A 299 2.96 21.37 -12.36
CA VAL A 299 2.86 21.02 -13.79
C VAL A 299 4.24 21.03 -14.46
N ASP A 300 5.05 22.06 -14.22
CA ASP A 300 6.40 22.16 -14.78
C ASP A 300 7.30 21.00 -14.29
N HIS A 301 7.23 20.67 -13.00
CA HIS A 301 7.96 19.53 -12.45
C HIS A 301 7.49 18.19 -13.04
N LEU A 302 6.19 17.96 -13.12
CA LEU A 302 5.61 16.73 -13.67
C LEU A 302 6.01 16.53 -15.13
N ILE A 303 5.96 17.60 -15.95
CA ILE A 303 6.42 17.55 -17.34
C ILE A 303 7.90 17.21 -17.42
N ARG A 304 8.77 17.81 -16.59
CA ARG A 304 10.21 17.48 -16.59
C ARG A 304 10.43 16.01 -16.24
N ARG A 305 9.73 15.49 -15.24
CA ARG A 305 9.80 14.08 -14.83
C ARG A 305 9.36 13.16 -15.96
N HIS A 306 8.17 13.40 -16.56
CA HIS A 306 7.68 12.59 -17.66
C HIS A 306 8.55 12.70 -18.91
N ASN A 307 9.13 13.87 -19.20
CA ASN A 307 10.10 14.02 -20.29
C ASN A 307 11.31 13.11 -20.07
N ALA A 308 11.85 13.05 -18.86
CA ALA A 308 12.99 12.20 -18.53
C ALA A 308 12.63 10.71 -18.67
N GLU A 309 11.47 10.29 -18.12
CA GLU A 309 10.99 8.91 -18.17
C GLU A 309 10.68 8.44 -19.60
N MET A 310 10.00 9.28 -20.40
CA MET A 310 9.55 8.95 -21.74
C MET A 310 10.56 9.32 -22.85
N LYS A 311 11.71 9.91 -22.47
CA LYS A 311 12.71 10.44 -23.42
C LYS A 311 12.09 11.42 -24.42
N LYS A 312 11.19 12.29 -23.93
CA LYS A 312 10.54 13.34 -24.73
C LYS A 312 11.06 14.72 -24.31
N ALA A 313 10.72 15.76 -25.07
CA ALA A 313 11.18 17.13 -24.83
C ALA A 313 10.04 18.15 -24.93
N TYR A 314 8.94 17.90 -24.21
CA TYR A 314 7.86 18.88 -24.10
C TYR A 314 8.36 20.12 -23.36
N LYS A 315 8.11 21.31 -23.91
CA LYS A 315 8.61 22.57 -23.36
C LYS A 315 7.76 23.13 -22.22
N GLY A 316 6.53 22.62 -22.07
CA GLY A 316 5.58 23.10 -21.05
C GLY A 316 4.14 23.03 -21.56
N VAL A 317 3.24 23.70 -20.86
CA VAL A 317 1.79 23.77 -21.15
C VAL A 317 1.45 25.18 -21.62
N ALA A 318 0.55 25.28 -22.62
CA ALA A 318 0.05 26.57 -23.09
C ALA A 318 -0.65 27.35 -21.96
N ASN A 319 -0.51 28.69 -21.93
CA ASN A 319 -1.09 29.54 -20.87
C ASN A 319 -2.61 29.37 -20.71
N THR A 320 -3.33 29.11 -21.80
CA THR A 320 -4.77 28.85 -21.79
C THR A 320 -5.11 27.54 -21.07
N ALA A 321 -4.34 26.48 -21.33
CA ALA A 321 -4.49 25.20 -20.66
C ALA A 321 -4.07 25.30 -19.17
N LEU A 322 -3.02 26.05 -18.85
CA LEU A 322 -2.59 26.26 -17.46
C LEU A 322 -3.68 26.98 -16.65
N LYS A 323 -4.32 28.01 -17.21
CA LYS A 323 -5.46 28.70 -16.56
C LYS A 323 -6.64 27.73 -16.31
N LEU A 324 -6.91 26.83 -17.25
CA LEU A 324 -7.93 25.80 -17.06
C LEU A 324 -7.54 24.85 -15.92
N LEU A 325 -6.31 24.34 -15.91
CA LEU A 325 -5.82 23.46 -14.84
C LEU A 325 -5.95 24.15 -13.46
N MET A 326 -5.65 25.43 -13.34
CA MET A 326 -5.79 26.19 -12.10
C MET A 326 -7.25 26.38 -11.66
N SER A 327 -8.22 26.29 -12.56
CA SER A 327 -9.65 26.45 -12.26
C SER A 327 -10.33 25.17 -11.78
N LEU A 328 -9.75 24.00 -12.07
CA LEU A 328 -10.34 22.70 -11.76
C LEU A 328 -10.32 22.39 -10.26
N PRO A 329 -11.27 21.59 -9.76
CA PRO A 329 -11.40 21.29 -8.34
C PRO A 329 -10.38 20.25 -7.83
N TRP A 330 -9.77 19.45 -8.69
CA TRP A 330 -8.75 18.43 -8.39
C TRP A 330 -9.13 17.54 -7.19
N LYS A 331 -10.20 16.77 -7.30
CA LYS A 331 -10.66 15.86 -6.24
C LYS A 331 -9.60 14.80 -5.89
N GLY A 332 -8.82 14.32 -6.87
CA GLY A 332 -7.69 13.41 -6.69
C GLY A 332 -6.36 14.13 -6.47
N ASN A 333 -6.39 15.46 -6.28
CA ASN A 333 -5.25 16.31 -5.93
C ASN A 333 -4.07 16.17 -6.92
N VAL A 334 -2.83 16.11 -6.41
CA VAL A 334 -1.62 16.02 -7.25
C VAL A 334 -1.57 14.71 -8.03
N ARG A 335 -2.13 13.63 -7.50
CA ARG A 335 -2.20 12.34 -8.23
C ARG A 335 -3.09 12.43 -9.45
N GLU A 336 -4.21 13.16 -9.38
CA GLU A 336 -5.07 13.43 -10.54
C GLU A 336 -4.36 14.33 -11.54
N LEU A 337 -3.70 15.40 -11.08
CA LEU A 337 -2.92 16.31 -11.92
C LEU A 337 -1.80 15.58 -12.67
N ASP A 338 -1.15 14.61 -12.05
CA ASP A 338 -0.09 13.79 -12.63
C ASP A 338 -0.57 12.86 -13.75
N ASN A 339 -1.83 12.45 -13.71
CA ASN A 339 -2.43 11.52 -14.67
C ASN A 339 -3.03 12.22 -15.91
N VAL A 340 -3.12 13.55 -15.92
CA VAL A 340 -3.67 14.35 -17.04
C VAL A 340 -2.56 14.86 -17.95
#